data_02348d212d8f06f94b589542191784eb
#
_entry.id   02348d212d8f06f94b589542191784eb
#
_cell.length_a   1.000
_cell.length_b   1.000
_cell.length_c   1.000
_cell.angle_alpha   90.00
_cell.angle_beta   90.00
_cell.angle_gamma   90.00
#
_symmetry.space_group_name_H-M   'P 1'
#
loop_
_entity.id
_entity.type
_entity.pdbx_description
1 polymer ?
#
loop_
_entity_poly.entity_id
_entity_poly.type
_entity_poly.pdbx_seq_one_letter_code
_entity_poly.pdbx_strand_id
1 'polypeptide(L)'
;MENWYAVQVRAGREEAVLQLSKKIIDESALKECFIPYYERMKRFQGEWHKEQYILFPGYIFLVTEQVDVLFWELKKVQGLTRILGDGMEFVPIKEEEKVFLQKMGGSSHLAEMSKGIIKGDKVIIMSGPLSKFKGKITSIDRHKRLAVIQIEMFGRWMDVKVGLEIVHRE
;
A
#
# COMPACT_ATOMS: atom_id res chain seq x y z
N MET A 1 -20.80 3.55 -9.41
CA MET A 1 -19.54 4.24 -9.10
C MET A 1 -18.68 3.35 -8.22
N GLU A 2 -17.44 3.20 -8.60
CA GLU A 2 -16.47 2.36 -7.90
C GLU A 2 -15.88 3.11 -6.69
N ASN A 3 -16.02 2.52 -5.52
CA ASN A 3 -15.49 3.07 -4.28
C ASN A 3 -14.45 2.14 -3.68
N TRP A 4 -13.41 2.73 -3.14
CA TRP A 4 -12.34 2.01 -2.45
C TRP A 4 -12.48 2.19 -0.95
N TYR A 5 -12.34 1.09 -0.21
CA TYR A 5 -12.40 1.08 1.24
C TYR A 5 -11.17 0.40 1.81
N ALA A 6 -10.72 0.87 2.96
CA ALA A 6 -9.69 0.18 3.72
C ALA A 6 -10.35 -0.51 4.91
N VAL A 7 -9.91 -1.71 5.21
CA VAL A 7 -10.39 -2.50 6.34
C VAL A 7 -9.22 -2.84 7.23
N GLN A 8 -9.35 -2.51 8.50
CA GLN A 8 -8.31 -2.82 9.47
C GLN A 8 -8.41 -4.29 9.88
N VAL A 9 -7.28 -4.97 9.83
CA VAL A 9 -7.16 -6.37 10.25
C VAL A 9 -6.00 -6.49 11.24
N ARG A 10 -5.90 -7.62 11.89
CA ARG A 10 -4.77 -7.89 12.77
C ARG A 10 -3.48 -7.98 11.96
N ALA A 11 -2.46 -7.23 12.37
CA ALA A 11 -1.16 -7.27 11.70
C ALA A 11 -0.61 -8.70 11.71
N GLY A 12 -0.15 -9.13 10.54
CA GLY A 12 0.28 -10.52 10.30
C GLY A 12 -0.83 -11.41 9.77
N ARG A 13 -2.08 -10.95 9.76
CA ARG A 13 -3.22 -11.71 9.26
C ARG A 13 -3.77 -11.20 7.95
N GLU A 14 -3.11 -10.21 7.35
CA GLU A 14 -3.61 -9.54 6.15
C GLU A 14 -3.89 -10.53 5.01
N GLU A 15 -2.93 -11.36 4.68
CA GLU A 15 -3.07 -12.31 3.58
C GLU A 15 -4.15 -13.37 3.87
N ALA A 16 -4.20 -13.86 5.10
CA ALA A 16 -5.22 -14.84 5.49
C ALA A 16 -6.63 -14.25 5.38
N VAL A 17 -6.81 -13.01 5.86
CA VAL A 17 -8.12 -12.33 5.77
C VAL A 17 -8.47 -12.01 4.32
N LEU A 18 -7.47 -11.62 3.50
CA LEU A 18 -7.67 -11.39 2.08
C LEU A 18 -8.21 -12.63 1.38
N GLN A 19 -7.58 -13.78 1.59
CA GLN A 19 -8.01 -15.03 0.96
C GLN A 19 -9.39 -15.45 1.45
N LEU A 20 -9.66 -15.29 2.74
CA LEU A 20 -10.97 -15.59 3.31
C LEU A 20 -12.05 -14.68 2.74
N SER A 21 -11.75 -13.39 2.58
CA SER A 21 -12.67 -12.42 1.98
C SER A 21 -13.02 -12.78 0.54
N LYS A 22 -12.02 -13.15 -0.26
CA LYS A 22 -12.22 -13.57 -1.64
C LYS A 22 -13.07 -14.82 -1.75
N LYS A 23 -12.99 -15.71 -0.75
CA LYS A 23 -13.72 -16.96 -0.73
C LYS A 23 -15.19 -16.78 -0.28
N ILE A 24 -15.41 -15.93 0.72
CA ILE A 24 -16.71 -15.79 1.37
C ILE A 24 -17.57 -14.72 0.71
N ILE A 25 -16.99 -13.58 0.32
CA ILE A 25 -17.74 -12.45 -0.21
C ILE A 25 -18.15 -12.73 -1.65
N ASP A 26 -19.43 -12.53 -1.94
CA ASP A 26 -19.98 -12.72 -3.28
C ASP A 26 -19.34 -11.74 -4.26
N GLU A 27 -19.05 -12.21 -5.48
CA GLU A 27 -18.45 -11.41 -6.54
C GLU A 27 -19.28 -10.18 -6.91
N SER A 28 -20.60 -10.25 -6.73
CA SER A 28 -21.48 -9.11 -6.99
C SER A 28 -21.26 -7.96 -6.02
N ALA A 29 -20.74 -8.26 -4.81
CA ALA A 29 -20.48 -7.26 -3.78
C ALA A 29 -19.06 -6.73 -3.80
N LEU A 30 -18.11 -7.49 -4.34
CA LEU A 30 -16.69 -7.18 -4.25
C LEU A 30 -16.05 -7.26 -5.64
N LYS A 31 -15.71 -6.11 -6.19
CA LYS A 31 -15.05 -6.04 -7.50
C LYS A 31 -13.59 -6.46 -7.40
N GLU A 32 -12.90 -6.02 -6.37
CA GLU A 32 -11.50 -6.33 -6.13
C GLU A 32 -11.20 -6.26 -4.64
N CYS A 33 -10.28 -7.10 -4.20
CA CYS A 33 -9.75 -7.08 -2.85
C CYS A 33 -8.25 -7.29 -2.94
N PHE A 34 -7.48 -6.39 -2.34
CA PHE A 34 -6.03 -6.44 -2.51
C PHE A 34 -5.28 -5.91 -1.29
N ILE A 35 -4.00 -6.27 -1.24
CA ILE A 35 -3.03 -5.73 -0.29
C ILE A 35 -1.94 -5.06 -1.12
N PRO A 36 -1.71 -3.75 -0.94
CA PRO A 36 -0.59 -3.12 -1.63
C PRO A 36 0.74 -3.52 -0.99
N TYR A 37 1.71 -3.82 -1.84
CA TYR A 37 3.06 -4.21 -1.44
C TYR A 37 4.07 -3.21 -1.96
N TYR A 38 5.25 -3.18 -1.33
CA TYR A 38 6.41 -2.52 -1.89
C TYR A 38 7.53 -3.53 -2.08
N GLU A 39 8.32 -3.29 -3.10
CA GLU A 39 9.47 -4.10 -3.44
C GLU A 39 10.69 -3.52 -2.76
N ARG A 40 11.51 -4.37 -2.16
CA ARG A 40 12.80 -3.96 -1.64
C ARG A 40 13.87 -4.99 -1.97
N MET A 41 15.10 -4.51 -2.00
CA MET A 41 16.25 -5.39 -2.10
C MET A 41 16.71 -5.77 -0.71
N LYS A 42 16.98 -7.03 -0.52
CA LYS A 42 17.53 -7.53 0.74
C LYS A 42 18.77 -8.38 0.48
N ARG A 43 19.82 -8.12 1.25
CA ARG A 43 21.06 -8.86 1.09
C ARG A 43 21.00 -10.13 1.92
N PHE A 44 21.30 -11.25 1.26
CA PHE A 44 21.32 -12.56 1.89
C PHE A 44 22.47 -13.38 1.29
N GLN A 45 23.33 -13.90 2.14
CA GLN A 45 24.51 -14.68 1.71
C GLN A 45 25.36 -13.98 0.64
N GLY A 46 25.56 -12.67 0.81
CA GLY A 46 26.38 -11.87 -0.10
C GLY A 46 25.70 -11.43 -1.38
N GLU A 47 24.47 -11.84 -1.62
CA GLU A 47 23.72 -11.49 -2.83
C GLU A 47 22.47 -10.67 -2.49
N TRP A 48 22.07 -9.81 -3.44
CA TRP A 48 20.87 -9.01 -3.32
C TRP A 48 19.68 -9.74 -3.95
N HIS A 49 18.56 -9.81 -3.20
CA HIS A 49 17.34 -10.44 -3.64
C HIS A 49 16.19 -9.45 -3.55
N LYS A 50 15.27 -9.52 -4.52
CA LYS A 50 14.03 -8.75 -4.45
C LYS A 50 13.04 -9.47 -3.57
N GLU A 51 12.44 -8.73 -2.64
CA GLU A 51 11.40 -9.22 -1.76
C GLU A 51 10.24 -8.24 -1.74
N GLN A 52 9.07 -8.72 -1.37
CA GLN A 52 7.86 -7.89 -1.28
C GLN A 52 7.41 -7.83 0.17
N TYR A 53 7.05 -6.62 0.60
CA TYR A 53 6.55 -6.35 1.95
C TYR A 53 5.28 -5.55 1.86
N ILE A 54 4.40 -5.72 2.85
CA ILE A 54 3.13 -5.00 2.88
C ILE A 54 3.38 -3.51 3.06
N LEU A 55 2.78 -2.69 2.19
CA LEU A 55 2.95 -1.24 2.23
C LEU A 55 2.24 -0.62 3.43
N PHE A 56 1.06 -1.11 3.79
CA PHE A 56 0.27 -0.66 4.94
C PHE A 56 -0.09 -1.85 5.83
N PRO A 57 0.82 -2.25 6.74
CA PRO A 57 0.55 -3.38 7.63
C PRO A 57 -0.73 -3.16 8.46
N GLY A 58 -1.55 -4.20 8.55
CA GLY A 58 -2.80 -4.15 9.29
C GLY A 58 -4.00 -3.69 8.48
N TYR A 59 -3.87 -3.60 7.15
CA TYR A 59 -4.96 -3.15 6.27
C TYR A 59 -5.08 -4.01 5.03
N ILE A 60 -6.32 -4.23 4.61
CA ILE A 60 -6.65 -4.73 3.27
C ILE A 60 -7.55 -3.71 2.59
N PHE A 61 -7.56 -3.71 1.27
CA PHE A 61 -8.34 -2.76 0.48
C PHE A 61 -9.41 -3.49 -0.31
N LEU A 62 -10.59 -2.89 -0.33
CA LEU A 62 -11.76 -3.44 -0.99
C LEU A 62 -12.30 -2.44 -2.00
N VAL A 63 -12.65 -2.92 -3.18
CA VAL A 63 -13.25 -2.09 -4.23
C VAL A 63 -14.66 -2.61 -4.50
N THR A 64 -15.65 -1.74 -4.43
CA THR A 64 -17.04 -2.13 -4.61
C THR A 64 -17.84 -1.02 -5.29
N GLU A 65 -18.89 -1.42 -5.98
CA GLU A 65 -19.94 -0.52 -6.46
C GLU A 65 -21.22 -0.67 -5.65
N GLN A 66 -21.24 -1.63 -4.70
CA GLN A 66 -22.40 -1.97 -3.89
C GLN A 66 -22.02 -2.03 -2.41
N VAL A 67 -21.83 -0.85 -1.83
CA VAL A 67 -21.36 -0.74 -0.46
C VAL A 67 -22.26 -1.41 0.57
N ASP A 68 -23.56 -1.32 0.38
CA ASP A 68 -24.52 -1.89 1.35
C ASP A 68 -24.45 -3.42 1.38
N VAL A 69 -24.32 -4.02 0.21
CA VAL A 69 -24.17 -5.48 0.10
C VAL A 69 -22.83 -5.91 0.69
N LEU A 70 -21.77 -5.17 0.38
CA LEU A 70 -20.44 -5.44 0.93
C LEU A 70 -20.44 -5.39 2.47
N PHE A 71 -21.11 -4.41 3.05
CA PHE A 71 -21.21 -4.28 4.51
C PHE A 71 -21.74 -5.56 5.18
N TRP A 72 -22.81 -6.11 4.64
CA TRP A 72 -23.38 -7.34 5.18
C TRP A 72 -22.48 -8.56 4.96
N GLU A 73 -21.85 -8.63 3.80
CA GLU A 73 -20.92 -9.72 3.48
C GLU A 73 -19.70 -9.73 4.39
N LEU A 74 -19.17 -8.54 4.71
CA LEU A 74 -17.99 -8.42 5.58
C LEU A 74 -18.21 -8.97 6.97
N LYS A 75 -19.44 -8.96 7.47
CA LYS A 75 -19.78 -9.52 8.77
C LYS A 75 -19.53 -11.03 8.85
N LYS A 76 -19.48 -11.70 7.70
CA LYS A 76 -19.23 -13.14 7.63
C LYS A 76 -17.74 -13.48 7.67
N VAL A 77 -16.86 -12.50 7.53
CA VAL A 77 -15.44 -12.72 7.44
C VAL A 77 -14.80 -12.60 8.81
N GLN A 78 -14.17 -13.68 9.27
CA GLN A 78 -13.45 -13.69 10.53
C GLN A 78 -12.10 -12.95 10.37
N GLY A 79 -11.67 -12.30 11.42
CA GLY A 79 -10.41 -11.59 11.44
C GLY A 79 -10.50 -10.13 11.06
N LEU A 80 -11.68 -9.66 10.68
CA LEU A 80 -11.90 -8.23 10.47
C LEU A 80 -11.99 -7.52 11.81
N THR A 81 -11.23 -6.45 11.96
CA THR A 81 -11.26 -5.64 13.17
C THR A 81 -12.34 -4.56 13.07
N ARG A 82 -12.32 -3.83 11.96
CA ARG A 82 -13.31 -2.79 11.66
C ARG A 82 -13.12 -2.31 10.23
N ILE A 83 -14.17 -1.73 9.67
CA ILE A 83 -14.07 -0.99 8.42
C ILE A 83 -13.70 0.45 8.79
N LEU A 84 -12.79 1.04 8.03
CA LEU A 84 -12.33 2.39 8.30
C LEU A 84 -13.48 3.37 8.09
N GLY A 85 -13.87 4.07 9.18
CA GLY A 85 -15.00 4.98 9.19
C GLY A 85 -15.59 5.09 10.59
N ASP A 86 -16.68 5.82 10.74
CA ASP A 86 -17.35 6.06 12.01
C ASP A 86 -18.54 5.13 12.20
N GLY A 87 -18.44 4.23 13.19
CA GLY A 87 -19.54 3.37 13.58
C GLY A 87 -19.98 2.43 12.48
N MET A 88 -21.22 2.55 12.02
CA MET A 88 -21.83 1.69 11.00
C MET A 88 -21.66 2.21 9.58
N GLU A 89 -21.02 3.36 9.41
CA GLU A 89 -20.85 3.97 8.10
C GLU A 89 -19.58 3.52 7.40
N PHE A 90 -19.70 3.32 6.07
CA PHE A 90 -18.55 3.06 5.22
C PHE A 90 -17.97 4.38 4.72
N VAL A 91 -16.70 4.61 5.02
CA VAL A 91 -16.01 5.80 4.52
C VAL A 91 -15.08 5.33 3.41
N PRO A 92 -15.31 5.74 2.15
CA PRO A 92 -14.41 5.37 1.07
C PRO A 92 -13.06 6.06 1.24
N ILE A 93 -12.03 5.45 0.67
CA ILE A 93 -10.71 6.06 0.57
C ILE A 93 -10.85 7.36 -0.21
N LYS A 94 -10.22 8.43 0.27
CA LYS A 94 -10.25 9.73 -0.39
C LYS A 94 -9.58 9.66 -1.76
N GLU A 95 -9.96 10.56 -2.64
CA GLU A 95 -9.43 10.56 -4.01
C GLU A 95 -7.90 10.69 -4.03
N GLU A 96 -7.32 11.54 -3.18
CA GLU A 96 -5.88 11.71 -3.09
C GLU A 96 -5.18 10.43 -2.64
N GLU A 97 -5.80 9.71 -1.70
CA GLU A 97 -5.27 8.43 -1.22
C GLU A 97 -5.34 7.36 -2.30
N LYS A 98 -6.44 7.33 -3.03
CA LYS A 98 -6.62 6.41 -4.17
C LYS A 98 -5.60 6.69 -5.27
N VAL A 99 -5.40 7.95 -5.62
CA VAL A 99 -4.41 8.37 -6.61
C VAL A 99 -3.01 7.95 -6.18
N PHE A 100 -2.67 8.13 -4.90
CA PHE A 100 -1.39 7.68 -4.37
C PHE A 100 -1.20 6.17 -4.60
N LEU A 101 -2.19 5.36 -4.22
CA LEU A 101 -2.11 3.91 -4.38
C LEU A 101 -1.97 3.51 -5.86
N GLN A 102 -2.70 4.16 -6.74
CA GLN A 102 -2.64 3.87 -8.18
C GLN A 102 -1.28 4.25 -8.79
N LYS A 103 -0.72 5.39 -8.40
CA LYS A 103 0.58 5.84 -8.90
C LYS A 103 1.74 5.01 -8.35
N MET A 104 1.66 4.59 -7.09
CA MET A 104 2.72 3.80 -6.48
C MET A 104 2.71 2.36 -6.95
N GLY A 105 1.54 1.74 -7.01
CA GLY A 105 1.45 0.30 -7.24
C GLY A 105 0.91 -0.11 -8.61
N GLY A 106 0.21 0.76 -9.31
CA GLY A 106 -0.43 0.41 -10.57
C GLY A 106 -1.46 -0.71 -10.40
N SER A 107 -1.71 -1.45 -11.47
CA SER A 107 -2.70 -2.54 -11.46
C SER A 107 -2.24 -3.78 -10.70
N SER A 108 -0.93 -3.94 -10.52
CA SER A 108 -0.36 -5.07 -9.76
C SER A 108 -0.35 -4.82 -8.25
N HIS A 109 -0.63 -3.60 -7.81
CA HIS A 109 -0.57 -3.19 -6.40
C HIS A 109 0.81 -3.40 -5.76
N LEU A 110 1.86 -3.31 -6.58
CA LEU A 110 3.24 -3.44 -6.15
C LEU A 110 4.01 -2.17 -6.47
N ALA A 111 4.46 -1.48 -5.43
CA ALA A 111 5.37 -0.34 -5.59
C ALA A 111 6.79 -0.88 -5.82
N GLU A 112 7.19 -0.91 -7.08
CA GLU A 112 8.49 -1.44 -7.48
C GLU A 112 9.64 -0.56 -6.98
N MET A 113 10.86 -1.07 -7.09
CA MET A 113 12.05 -0.31 -6.74
C MET A 113 12.14 0.98 -7.54
N SER A 114 12.46 2.06 -6.87
CA SER A 114 12.85 3.30 -7.53
C SER A 114 14.36 3.40 -7.55
N LYS A 115 14.87 4.17 -8.50
CA LYS A 115 16.30 4.48 -8.61
C LYS A 115 16.49 5.98 -8.60
N GLY A 116 17.54 6.42 -7.93
CA GLY A 116 17.84 7.83 -7.85
C GLY A 116 19.34 8.09 -7.79
N ILE A 117 19.67 9.35 -7.91
CA ILE A 117 21.04 9.84 -7.74
C ILE A 117 21.04 10.91 -6.66
N ILE A 118 22.19 11.08 -6.02
CA ILE A 118 22.40 12.18 -5.09
C ILE A 118 23.32 13.17 -5.78
N LYS A 119 22.84 14.40 -5.94
CA LYS A 119 23.60 15.50 -6.51
C LYS A 119 23.71 16.62 -5.47
N GLY A 120 24.89 16.75 -4.88
CA GLY A 120 25.08 17.64 -3.73
C GLY A 120 24.30 17.11 -2.53
N ASP A 121 23.36 17.90 -2.04
CA ASP A 121 22.47 17.53 -0.92
C ASP A 121 21.07 17.14 -1.41
N LYS A 122 20.87 17.05 -2.72
CA LYS A 122 19.56 16.74 -3.31
C LYS A 122 19.50 15.33 -3.85
N VAL A 123 18.33 14.72 -3.70
CA VAL A 123 18.04 13.42 -4.29
C VAL A 123 17.17 13.64 -5.54
N ILE A 124 17.61 13.08 -6.65
CA ILE A 124 16.90 13.14 -7.91
C ILE A 124 16.45 11.74 -8.26
N ILE A 125 15.13 11.54 -8.37
CA ILE A 125 14.58 10.23 -8.71
C ILE A 125 14.63 10.06 -10.22
N MET A 126 15.31 9.02 -10.68
CA MET A 126 15.52 8.74 -12.10
C MET A 126 14.44 7.82 -12.67
N SER A 127 13.96 6.87 -11.90
CA SER A 127 12.95 5.91 -12.35
C SER A 127 12.21 5.30 -11.18
N GLY A 128 11.09 4.65 -11.48
CA GLY A 128 10.28 3.97 -10.51
C GLY A 128 9.13 4.83 -9.99
N PRO A 129 8.32 4.27 -9.08
CA PRO A 129 7.11 4.96 -8.61
C PRO A 129 7.37 6.27 -7.86
N LEU A 130 8.53 6.42 -7.22
CA LEU A 130 8.86 7.69 -6.55
C LEU A 130 9.01 8.86 -7.53
N SER A 131 9.22 8.60 -8.81
CA SER A 131 9.28 9.67 -9.82
C SER A 131 7.95 10.40 -9.96
N LYS A 132 6.86 9.75 -9.61
CA LYS A 132 5.49 10.31 -9.66
C LYS A 132 5.03 10.84 -8.30
N PHE A 133 5.83 10.63 -7.27
CA PHE A 133 5.49 11.04 -5.92
C PHE A 133 5.91 12.50 -5.69
N LYS A 134 4.95 13.34 -5.31
CA LYS A 134 5.17 14.76 -5.08
C LYS A 134 5.28 15.14 -3.60
N GLY A 135 5.16 14.15 -2.72
CA GLY A 135 5.25 14.37 -1.30
C GLY A 135 6.69 14.36 -0.79
N LYS A 136 6.83 14.25 0.51
CA LYS A 136 8.11 14.35 1.18
C LYS A 136 8.77 13.00 1.39
N ILE A 137 10.03 12.88 0.99
CA ILE A 137 10.91 11.77 1.37
C ILE A 137 11.60 12.20 2.66
N THR A 138 11.30 11.53 3.76
CA THR A 138 11.79 11.94 5.08
C THR A 138 13.14 11.33 5.45
N SER A 139 13.46 10.17 4.90
CA SER A 139 14.76 9.55 5.12
C SER A 139 15.11 8.60 3.99
N ILE A 140 16.41 8.37 3.82
CA ILE A 140 16.95 7.44 2.83
C ILE A 140 18.02 6.61 3.52
N ASP A 141 17.85 5.28 3.45
CA ASP A 141 18.87 4.34 3.92
C ASP A 141 19.51 3.68 2.70
N ARG A 142 20.70 4.14 2.35
CA ARG A 142 21.40 3.66 1.17
C ARG A 142 21.85 2.20 1.30
N HIS A 143 22.20 1.78 2.51
CA HIS A 143 22.60 0.40 2.76
C HIS A 143 21.45 -0.57 2.55
N LYS A 144 20.30 -0.23 3.07
CA LYS A 144 19.11 -1.07 2.96
C LYS A 144 18.33 -0.85 1.67
N ARG A 145 18.72 0.14 0.89
CA ARG A 145 18.05 0.55 -0.35
C ARG A 145 16.57 0.84 -0.11
N LEU A 146 16.31 1.59 0.95
CA LEU A 146 14.99 1.99 1.38
C LEU A 146 14.89 3.50 1.53
N ALA A 147 13.68 4.00 1.28
CA ALA A 147 13.31 5.36 1.65
C ALA A 147 12.06 5.29 2.53
N VAL A 148 11.88 6.33 3.33
CA VAL A 148 10.64 6.55 4.06
C VAL A 148 10.00 7.79 3.48
N ILE A 149 8.75 7.66 3.09
CA ILE A 149 7.94 8.77 2.60
C ILE A 149 6.84 9.07 3.60
N GLN A 150 6.42 10.33 3.65
CA GLN A 150 5.34 10.75 4.53
C GLN A 150 4.11 11.04 3.69
N ILE A 151 3.02 10.36 4.01
CA ILE A 151 1.75 10.47 3.30
C ILE A 151 0.60 10.59 4.29
N GLU A 152 -0.48 11.18 3.83
CA GLU A 152 -1.73 11.17 4.58
C GLU A 152 -2.57 10.00 4.09
N MET A 153 -2.91 9.10 5.02
CA MET A 153 -3.70 7.91 4.73
C MET A 153 -4.52 7.55 5.97
N PHE A 154 -5.76 7.14 5.76
CA PHE A 154 -6.67 6.77 6.86
C PHE A 154 -6.91 7.93 7.84
N GLY A 155 -6.90 9.17 7.33
CA GLY A 155 -7.12 10.35 8.14
C GLY A 155 -5.96 10.78 9.03
N ARG A 156 -4.76 10.26 8.79
CA ARG A 156 -3.57 10.59 9.58
C ARG A 156 -2.30 10.58 8.74
N TRP A 157 -1.27 11.24 9.22
CA TRP A 157 0.05 11.20 8.60
C TRP A 157 0.73 9.89 8.94
N MET A 158 1.28 9.23 7.94
CA MET A 158 1.96 7.94 8.08
C MET A 158 3.32 7.97 7.41
N ASP A 159 4.26 7.30 8.04
CA ASP A 159 5.56 7.01 7.44
C ASP A 159 5.47 5.66 6.74
N VAL A 160 5.80 5.65 5.46
CA VAL A 160 5.67 4.46 4.62
C VAL A 160 7.02 4.15 3.99
N LYS A 161 7.42 2.89 4.06
CA LYS A 161 8.67 2.42 3.47
C LYS A 161 8.47 2.06 2.01
N VAL A 162 9.43 2.44 1.17
CA VAL A 162 9.48 2.08 -0.24
C VAL A 162 10.91 1.79 -0.64
N GLY A 163 11.11 1.01 -1.69
CA GLY A 163 12.44 0.70 -2.20
C GLY A 163 13.03 1.88 -2.96
N LEU A 164 14.28 2.19 -2.66
CA LEU A 164 15.02 3.23 -3.38
C LEU A 164 16.50 2.87 -3.41
N GLU A 165 17.04 2.67 -4.59
CA GLU A 165 18.46 2.45 -4.81
C GLU A 165 19.10 3.72 -5.31
N ILE A 166 20.15 4.18 -4.62
CA ILE A 166 20.98 5.29 -5.08
C ILE A 166 22.08 4.71 -5.93
N VAL A 167 22.00 4.96 -7.24
CA VAL A 167 22.90 4.35 -8.22
C VAL A 167 24.15 5.17 -8.48
N HIS A 168 24.13 6.46 -8.18
CA HIS A 168 25.26 7.35 -8.39
C HIS A 168 25.18 8.55 -7.45
N ARG A 169 26.36 9.05 -7.06
CA ARG A 169 26.48 10.24 -6.24
C ARG A 169 27.49 11.18 -6.87
N GLU A 170 27.07 12.40 -7.12
CA GLU A 170 27.92 13.47 -7.60
C GLU A 170 28.25 14.47 -6.49
#